data_e6d1caf04cda0c9d35104f9d4820e30b
#
_entry.id   e6d1caf04cda0c9d35104f9d4820e30b
#
_cell.length_a   1.000
_cell.length_b   1.000
_cell.length_c   1.000
_cell.angle_alpha   90.00
_cell.angle_beta   90.00
_cell.angle_gamma   90.00
#
_symmetry.space_group_name_H-M   'P 1'
#
loop_
_entity.id
_entity.type
_entity.pdbx_description
1 polymer ?
#
loop_
_entity_poly.entity_id
_entity_poly.type
_entity_poly.pdbx_seq_one_letter_code
_entity_poly.pdbx_strand_id
1 'polypeptide(L)'
;MGKALWHQITSVVILRVNMRQNTQSDEDASLRAALENMRYKACKPEDIAFLRTRISSNIPGRSSICQEQFRNVSIITATNLHKDEINRLGALRFAQETNQSLTDFFSDDSPRTTHSDSDQSRECKQVGEITNEMREALWSQPPSSTDKHIAGKLSLCIGLPVMIRYNYATEICMTRGQEGFVHGWQSKQGSNGQMVLDTLFVKLKEPPTCVEVPGLPQNVVPVYPTTTNISAMLPNDEKFYIARTQVEVLVNFAMTDFGSQGKTRQWNVSDPNNLRSHQSYYTALSRSATAKGTLILQGFNPKVITGGCSGALRQEFRELELLDEITRLRYLGKLPAIVDGDTRNHIIGAFREWRGEHYIPQSVHPSIRWSKRSPWLESEVLNLDERLEKLENLKQQKKKKTENKPDILPTTTQKSYGMLDAPDKNTGKRRRSSGYRRRESHHDEASLRLDLKRKFNQYHPLPHAEHYITPIGCRWSENSCAYDVIVTPIFLLWCSDRERWSREFRRTNNAIAERLIDGFYRYEMGDTSLEGARDDFRRLIAGLPNGAPFGNYTTIEYVCTPLLRSETVVSEMFYQCSNGHYVHHLDDCDALFFNGKKSI
;
A
#
# COMPACT_ATOMS: atom_id res chain seq x y z
N MET A 1 2.96 11.33 -12.03
CA MET A 1 3.43 11.90 -10.77
C MET A 1 4.27 10.91 -9.95
N GLY A 2 3.82 9.74 -9.47
CA GLY A 2 4.60 8.83 -8.61
C GLY A 2 5.99 8.45 -9.15
N LYS A 3 6.13 8.17 -10.45
CA LYS A 3 7.43 7.88 -11.07
C LYS A 3 8.39 9.08 -11.00
N ALA A 4 7.90 10.30 -11.21
CA ALA A 4 8.74 11.51 -11.13
C ALA A 4 9.26 11.75 -9.71
N LEU A 5 8.42 11.57 -8.68
CA LEU A 5 8.84 11.64 -7.28
C LEU A 5 9.86 10.56 -6.94
N TRP A 6 9.65 9.32 -7.42
CA TRP A 6 10.60 8.23 -7.23
C TRP A 6 11.98 8.54 -7.81
N HIS A 7 12.04 9.20 -8.97
CA HIS A 7 13.31 9.59 -9.60
C HIS A 7 14.02 10.79 -8.93
N GLN A 8 13.39 11.45 -7.98
CA GLN A 8 14.02 12.50 -7.16
C GLN A 8 14.76 11.93 -5.94
N ILE A 9 14.56 10.64 -5.60
CA ILE A 9 15.26 10.00 -4.49
C ILE A 9 16.71 9.74 -4.88
N THR A 10 17.64 10.39 -4.20
CA THR A 10 19.09 10.30 -4.42
C THR A 10 19.83 9.57 -3.31
N SER A 11 19.19 9.34 -2.16
CA SER A 11 19.74 8.62 -1.02
C SER A 11 18.99 7.31 -0.81
N VAL A 12 19.71 6.19 -0.84
CA VAL A 12 19.13 4.84 -0.70
C VAL A 12 20.01 4.03 0.24
N VAL A 13 19.38 3.30 1.16
CA VAL A 13 20.05 2.33 2.03
C VAL A 13 19.39 0.96 1.84
N ILE A 14 20.15 0.00 1.37
CA ILE A 14 19.67 -1.38 1.19
C ILE A 14 20.03 -2.21 2.43
N LEU A 15 19.02 -2.66 3.17
CA LEU A 15 19.22 -3.59 4.28
C LEU A 15 19.58 -4.97 3.73
N ARG A 16 20.78 -5.45 4.05
CA ARG A 16 21.34 -6.69 3.47
C ARG A 16 21.32 -7.87 4.42
N VAL A 17 21.21 -7.60 5.73
CA VAL A 17 21.18 -8.66 6.74
C VAL A 17 19.76 -9.24 6.83
N ASN A 18 19.65 -10.52 6.58
CA ASN A 18 18.40 -11.24 6.70
C ASN A 18 18.18 -11.65 8.17
N MET A 19 17.35 -10.89 8.88
CA MET A 19 17.04 -11.13 10.30
C MET A 19 15.97 -12.21 10.52
N ARG A 20 15.27 -12.63 9.47
CA ARG A 20 14.19 -13.61 9.60
C ARG A 20 14.67 -15.05 9.56
N GLN A 21 15.57 -15.36 8.62
CA GLN A 21 16.20 -16.68 8.53
C GLN A 21 17.61 -16.60 9.12
N ASN A 22 17.70 -16.45 10.44
CA ASN A 22 18.97 -16.29 11.16
C ASN A 22 19.60 -17.61 11.65
N THR A 23 18.90 -18.73 11.49
CA THR A 23 19.43 -20.06 11.83
C THR A 23 20.53 -20.49 10.86
N GLN A 24 21.45 -21.36 11.33
CA GLN A 24 22.67 -21.72 10.60
C GLN A 24 22.62 -23.14 9.98
N SER A 25 21.43 -23.76 9.88
CA SER A 25 21.34 -25.06 9.22
C SER A 25 21.60 -24.95 7.71
N ASP A 26 22.13 -26.02 7.10
CA ASP A 26 22.37 -26.08 5.65
C ASP A 26 21.06 -25.92 4.84
N GLU A 27 19.95 -26.45 5.36
CA GLU A 27 18.64 -26.27 4.74
C GLU A 27 18.18 -24.80 4.77
N ASP A 28 18.43 -24.09 5.88
CA ASP A 28 18.11 -22.66 5.98
C ASP A 28 19.03 -21.81 5.08
N ALA A 29 20.29 -22.21 4.92
CA ALA A 29 21.19 -21.59 3.95
C ALA A 29 20.67 -21.77 2.52
N SER A 30 20.18 -22.98 2.18
CA SER A 30 19.55 -23.27 0.87
C SER A 30 18.28 -22.45 0.67
N LEU A 31 17.44 -22.29 1.70
CA LEU A 31 16.27 -21.43 1.64
C LEU A 31 16.66 -19.97 1.38
N ARG A 32 17.65 -19.44 2.11
CA ARG A 32 18.12 -18.06 1.93
C ARG A 32 18.63 -17.84 0.51
N ALA A 33 19.46 -18.76 -0.02
CA ALA A 33 19.98 -18.69 -1.38
C ALA A 33 18.86 -18.71 -2.43
N ALA A 34 17.89 -19.62 -2.28
CA ALA A 34 16.74 -19.71 -3.17
C ALA A 34 15.89 -18.43 -3.15
N LEU A 35 15.66 -17.85 -1.97
CA LEU A 35 14.91 -16.59 -1.83
C LEU A 35 15.65 -15.40 -2.45
N GLU A 36 16.97 -15.31 -2.23
CA GLU A 36 17.78 -14.25 -2.82
C GLU A 36 17.78 -14.33 -4.35
N ASN A 37 18.02 -15.51 -4.92
CA ASN A 37 17.93 -15.73 -6.36
C ASN A 37 16.51 -15.44 -6.90
N MET A 38 15.47 -15.80 -6.15
CA MET A 38 14.06 -15.57 -6.50
C MET A 38 13.73 -14.08 -6.61
N ARG A 39 14.31 -13.24 -5.75
CA ARG A 39 14.14 -11.77 -5.79
C ARG A 39 14.45 -11.21 -7.16
N TYR A 40 15.42 -11.79 -7.84
CA TYR A 40 15.86 -11.38 -9.18
C TYR A 40 15.34 -12.28 -10.31
N LYS A 41 14.40 -13.19 -10.02
CA LYS A 41 13.93 -14.21 -10.97
C LYS A 41 15.07 -15.06 -11.54
N ALA A 42 16.06 -15.34 -10.74
CA ALA A 42 17.32 -15.98 -11.14
C ALA A 42 17.58 -17.29 -10.39
N CYS A 43 16.53 -17.98 -9.93
CA CYS A 43 16.65 -19.28 -9.29
C CYS A 43 17.38 -20.26 -10.20
N LYS A 44 18.30 -21.01 -9.58
CA LYS A 44 19.12 -22.03 -10.24
C LYS A 44 18.45 -23.41 -10.12
N PRO A 45 18.94 -24.44 -10.85
CA PRO A 45 18.42 -25.81 -10.72
C PRO A 45 18.46 -26.34 -9.28
N GLU A 46 19.49 -25.98 -8.50
CA GLU A 46 19.66 -26.38 -7.10
C GLU A 46 18.58 -25.77 -6.22
N ASP A 47 18.26 -24.48 -6.42
CA ASP A 47 17.18 -23.79 -5.72
C ASP A 47 15.82 -24.45 -6.01
N ILE A 48 15.57 -24.80 -7.27
CA ILE A 48 14.33 -25.49 -7.67
C ILE A 48 14.26 -26.88 -7.06
N ALA A 49 15.38 -27.63 -7.06
CA ALA A 49 15.45 -28.94 -6.44
C ALA A 49 15.15 -28.84 -4.94
N PHE A 50 15.76 -27.88 -4.25
CA PHE A 50 15.49 -27.61 -2.84
C PHE A 50 14.02 -27.26 -2.58
N LEU A 51 13.45 -26.31 -3.32
CA LEU A 51 12.05 -25.90 -3.15
C LEU A 51 11.07 -27.08 -3.40
N ARG A 52 11.40 -28.00 -4.32
CA ARG A 52 10.62 -29.21 -4.54
C ARG A 52 10.64 -30.17 -3.35
N THR A 53 11.67 -30.15 -2.53
CA THR A 53 11.67 -30.96 -1.27
C THR A 53 10.69 -30.43 -0.24
N ARG A 54 10.26 -29.18 -0.37
CA ARG A 54 9.30 -28.52 0.54
C ARG A 54 7.84 -28.73 0.10
N ILE A 55 7.60 -29.38 -1.05
CA ILE A 55 6.22 -29.69 -1.49
C ILE A 55 5.61 -30.74 -0.55
N SER A 56 4.39 -30.45 -0.10
CA SER A 56 3.61 -31.33 0.75
C SER A 56 3.49 -32.72 0.13
N SER A 57 3.77 -33.75 0.89
CA SER A 57 3.75 -35.13 0.40
C SER A 57 3.33 -36.07 1.53
N ASN A 58 2.61 -37.13 1.17
CA ASN A 58 2.26 -38.21 2.10
C ASN A 58 3.33 -39.30 2.19
N ILE A 59 4.47 -39.10 1.52
CA ILE A 59 5.61 -40.03 1.60
C ILE A 59 6.25 -39.94 2.99
N PRO A 60 6.50 -41.06 3.69
CA PRO A 60 7.19 -41.06 4.98
C PRO A 60 8.51 -40.29 4.93
N GLY A 61 8.77 -39.46 5.95
CA GLY A 61 9.96 -38.63 6.04
C GLY A 61 9.88 -37.27 5.33
N ARG A 62 8.79 -36.99 4.60
CA ARG A 62 8.52 -35.66 4.02
C ARG A 62 7.48 -34.90 4.82
N SER A 63 7.55 -33.58 4.73
CA SER A 63 6.56 -32.69 5.35
C SER A 63 5.20 -32.81 4.63
N SER A 64 4.13 -32.87 5.42
CA SER A 64 2.75 -32.95 4.92
C SER A 64 1.87 -31.90 5.57
N ILE A 65 0.90 -31.38 4.84
CA ILE A 65 -0.13 -30.47 5.37
C ILE A 65 -0.98 -31.14 6.48
N CYS A 66 -1.00 -32.47 6.53
CA CYS A 66 -1.71 -33.23 7.56
C CYS A 66 -0.98 -33.28 8.89
N GLN A 67 0.30 -32.88 8.95
CA GLN A 67 1.05 -32.84 10.20
C GLN A 67 0.49 -31.74 11.11
N GLU A 68 0.45 -32.00 12.41
CA GLU A 68 -0.16 -31.14 13.43
C GLU A 68 0.33 -29.68 13.35
N GLN A 69 1.65 -29.48 13.17
CA GLN A 69 2.24 -28.14 13.09
C GLN A 69 1.77 -27.30 11.89
N PHE A 70 1.25 -27.93 10.83
CA PHE A 70 0.75 -27.23 9.64
C PHE A 70 -0.79 -27.18 9.58
N ARG A 71 -1.50 -27.93 10.43
CA ARG A 71 -2.94 -28.20 10.30
C ARG A 71 -3.83 -26.95 10.32
N ASN A 72 -3.57 -26.01 11.21
CA ASN A 72 -4.37 -24.80 11.35
C ASN A 72 -3.57 -23.54 11.00
N VAL A 73 -2.53 -23.71 10.18
CA VAL A 73 -1.72 -22.61 9.68
C VAL A 73 -2.42 -21.98 8.48
N SER A 74 -2.56 -20.67 8.50
CA SER A 74 -3.14 -19.92 7.39
C SER A 74 -2.33 -20.09 6.11
N ILE A 75 -2.96 -20.53 5.03
CA ILE A 75 -2.33 -20.77 3.72
C ILE A 75 -2.20 -19.46 2.96
N ILE A 76 -1.00 -19.16 2.44
CA ILE A 76 -0.81 -18.00 1.56
C ILE A 76 -1.19 -18.41 0.14
N THR A 77 -2.18 -17.70 -0.44
CA THR A 77 -2.70 -17.95 -1.78
C THR A 77 -2.76 -16.67 -2.61
N ALA A 78 -3.02 -16.79 -3.92
CA ALA A 78 -2.93 -15.70 -4.87
C ALA A 78 -4.12 -14.74 -4.86
N THR A 79 -5.33 -15.27 -4.74
CA THR A 79 -6.56 -14.51 -4.99
C THR A 79 -7.48 -14.50 -3.78
N ASN A 80 -8.27 -13.43 -3.66
CA ASN A 80 -9.27 -13.35 -2.60
C ASN A 80 -10.32 -14.45 -2.71
N LEU A 81 -10.67 -14.87 -3.93
CA LEU A 81 -11.63 -15.94 -4.13
C LEU A 81 -11.12 -17.27 -3.53
N HIS A 82 -9.87 -17.66 -3.81
CA HIS A 82 -9.26 -18.86 -3.21
C HIS A 82 -9.16 -18.74 -1.68
N LYS A 83 -8.76 -17.55 -1.20
CA LYS A 83 -8.70 -17.26 0.24
C LYS A 83 -10.07 -17.47 0.90
N ASP A 84 -11.14 -16.94 0.31
CA ASP A 84 -12.48 -17.03 0.89
C ASP A 84 -12.98 -18.47 0.91
N GLU A 85 -12.75 -19.25 -0.16
CA GLU A 85 -13.15 -20.65 -0.20
C GLU A 85 -12.34 -21.52 0.76
N ILE A 86 -11.03 -21.33 0.86
CA ILE A 86 -10.20 -22.04 1.84
C ILE A 86 -10.64 -21.69 3.28
N ASN A 87 -10.98 -20.43 3.55
CA ASN A 87 -11.48 -20.01 4.85
C ASN A 87 -12.83 -20.65 5.18
N ARG A 88 -13.75 -20.72 4.21
CA ARG A 88 -15.06 -21.38 4.37
C ARG A 88 -14.90 -22.88 4.67
N LEU A 89 -14.12 -23.58 3.86
CA LEU A 89 -13.87 -25.03 4.05
C LEU A 89 -13.08 -25.29 5.34
N GLY A 90 -12.13 -24.41 5.67
CA GLY A 90 -11.35 -24.48 6.90
C GLY A 90 -12.21 -24.32 8.15
N ALA A 91 -13.19 -23.40 8.13
CA ALA A 91 -14.13 -23.21 9.24
C ALA A 91 -15.02 -24.44 9.43
N LEU A 92 -15.58 -25.00 8.34
CA LEU A 92 -16.38 -26.22 8.40
C LEU A 92 -15.58 -27.40 8.96
N ARG A 93 -14.37 -27.61 8.45
CA ARG A 93 -13.48 -28.67 8.95
C ARG A 93 -13.16 -28.47 10.44
N PHE A 94 -12.79 -27.24 10.86
CA PHE A 94 -12.45 -26.93 12.24
C PHE A 94 -13.61 -27.21 13.17
N ALA A 95 -14.83 -26.79 12.80
CA ALA A 95 -16.03 -27.05 13.59
C ALA A 95 -16.28 -28.58 13.75
N GLN A 96 -16.14 -29.36 12.68
CA GLN A 96 -16.27 -30.83 12.71
C GLN A 96 -15.20 -31.46 13.63
N GLU A 97 -13.94 -31.07 13.49
CA GLU A 97 -12.82 -31.60 14.29
C GLU A 97 -12.95 -31.28 15.79
N THR A 98 -13.53 -30.12 16.11
CA THR A 98 -13.75 -29.71 17.50
C THR A 98 -15.13 -30.06 18.04
N ASN A 99 -15.90 -30.82 17.27
CA ASN A 99 -17.28 -31.25 17.59
C ASN A 99 -18.19 -30.07 17.95
N GLN A 100 -18.10 -28.97 17.21
CA GLN A 100 -18.90 -27.77 17.34
C GLN A 100 -19.75 -27.53 16.10
N SER A 101 -20.81 -26.77 16.23
CA SER A 101 -21.57 -26.19 15.13
C SER A 101 -21.11 -24.75 14.85
N LEU A 102 -21.13 -24.34 13.57
CA LEU A 102 -20.96 -22.95 13.22
C LEU A 102 -22.23 -22.15 13.51
N THR A 103 -22.09 -21.02 14.14
CA THR A 103 -23.17 -20.02 14.33
C THR A 103 -23.00 -18.92 13.28
N ASP A 104 -24.06 -18.65 12.53
CA ASP A 104 -24.08 -17.65 11.48
C ASP A 104 -24.52 -16.29 12.02
N PHE A 105 -23.72 -15.24 11.76
CA PHE A 105 -24.02 -13.86 12.08
C PHE A 105 -24.06 -13.04 10.80
N PHE A 106 -25.19 -12.41 10.56
CA PHE A 106 -25.44 -11.66 9.33
C PHE A 106 -25.06 -10.17 9.51
N SER A 107 -24.74 -9.51 8.41
CA SER A 107 -24.57 -8.06 8.40
C SER A 107 -25.93 -7.35 8.51
N ASP A 108 -25.92 -6.15 9.03
CA ASP A 108 -27.04 -5.23 8.92
C ASP A 108 -26.76 -4.25 7.77
N ASP A 109 -27.47 -4.44 6.67
CA ASP A 109 -27.24 -3.72 5.42
C ASP A 109 -28.37 -2.72 5.21
N SER A 110 -28.03 -1.44 4.98
CA SER A 110 -28.98 -0.36 4.69
C SER A 110 -28.63 0.34 3.37
N PRO A 111 -29.62 0.95 2.69
CA PRO A 111 -29.35 1.78 1.51
C PRO A 111 -28.37 2.91 1.88
N ARG A 112 -27.46 3.24 0.96
CA ARG A 112 -26.55 4.36 1.19
C ARG A 112 -27.33 5.68 1.14
N THR A 113 -27.39 6.41 2.24
CA THR A 113 -27.83 7.80 2.26
C THR A 113 -26.72 8.69 1.73
N THR A 114 -26.92 9.30 0.56
CA THR A 114 -26.02 10.32 0.02
C THR A 114 -26.28 11.64 0.73
N HIS A 115 -25.48 11.95 1.74
CA HIS A 115 -25.37 13.32 2.26
C HIS A 115 -24.14 13.99 1.63
N SER A 116 -24.22 14.37 0.35
CA SER A 116 -23.35 15.41 -0.24
C SER A 116 -23.89 15.80 -1.61
N ASP A 117 -24.24 17.05 -1.74
CA ASP A 117 -24.71 17.71 -2.98
C ASP A 117 -23.62 17.83 -4.07
N SER A 118 -22.49 17.16 -3.96
CA SER A 118 -21.33 17.32 -4.84
C SER A 118 -21.06 16.17 -5.82
N ASP A 119 -21.82 15.06 -5.77
CA ASP A 119 -21.61 13.92 -6.68
C ASP A 119 -22.73 13.82 -7.74
N GLN A 120 -22.86 14.86 -8.58
CA GLN A 120 -23.75 14.86 -9.76
C GLN A 120 -23.17 14.13 -10.98
N SER A 121 -22.23 13.24 -10.84
CA SER A 121 -21.67 12.51 -11.98
C SER A 121 -21.89 11.02 -11.91
N ARG A 122 -22.76 10.56 -12.80
CA ARG A 122 -23.02 9.20 -13.30
C ARG A 122 -23.95 8.31 -12.48
N GLU A 123 -25.16 8.13 -13.01
CA GLU A 123 -26.06 6.96 -12.92
C GLU A 123 -25.85 6.02 -11.71
N CYS A 124 -25.87 6.57 -10.49
CA CYS A 124 -26.16 5.77 -9.31
C CYS A 124 -27.68 5.71 -9.19
N LYS A 125 -28.28 4.61 -9.59
CA LYS A 125 -29.65 4.30 -9.18
C LYS A 125 -29.66 4.32 -7.65
N GLN A 126 -30.29 5.32 -7.07
CA GLN A 126 -30.63 5.31 -5.66
C GLN A 126 -31.54 4.11 -5.43
N VAL A 127 -31.09 3.22 -4.60
CA VAL A 127 -31.87 2.05 -4.22
C VAL A 127 -32.86 2.50 -3.16
N GLY A 128 -34.15 2.32 -3.44
CA GLY A 128 -35.21 2.59 -2.48
C GLY A 128 -35.05 1.68 -1.24
N GLU A 129 -35.48 0.47 -1.33
CA GLU A 129 -35.38 -0.53 -0.23
C GLU A 129 -34.60 -1.76 -0.68
N ILE A 130 -33.84 -2.35 0.24
CA ILE A 130 -33.19 -3.66 0.01
C ILE A 130 -34.26 -4.74 0.24
N THR A 131 -34.68 -5.41 -0.83
CA THR A 131 -35.65 -6.51 -0.74
C THR A 131 -35.04 -7.71 0.01
N ASN A 132 -35.87 -8.60 0.53
CA ASN A 132 -35.39 -9.81 1.20
C ASN A 132 -34.54 -10.68 0.27
N GLU A 133 -34.92 -10.82 -0.99
CA GLU A 133 -34.15 -11.58 -1.99
C GLU A 133 -32.77 -10.97 -2.24
N MET A 134 -32.68 -9.65 -2.35
CA MET A 134 -31.39 -8.95 -2.48
C MET A 134 -30.53 -9.12 -1.23
N ARG A 135 -31.14 -9.11 -0.05
CA ARG A 135 -30.43 -9.29 1.23
C ARG A 135 -29.86 -10.71 1.33
N GLU A 136 -30.63 -11.72 1.02
CA GLU A 136 -30.17 -13.11 0.97
C GLU A 136 -29.04 -13.31 -0.03
N ALA A 137 -29.14 -12.71 -1.22
CA ALA A 137 -28.09 -12.70 -2.23
C ALA A 137 -26.81 -12.02 -1.70
N LEU A 138 -26.91 -10.88 -1.03
CA LEU A 138 -25.78 -10.15 -0.43
C LEU A 138 -25.11 -10.94 0.71
N TRP A 139 -25.88 -11.66 1.51
CA TRP A 139 -25.36 -12.51 2.60
C TRP A 139 -24.70 -13.81 2.09
N SER A 140 -25.17 -14.35 0.99
CA SER A 140 -24.62 -15.59 0.39
C SER A 140 -23.32 -15.36 -0.37
N GLN A 141 -23.01 -14.11 -0.75
CA GLN A 141 -21.82 -13.80 -1.51
C GLN A 141 -20.54 -13.91 -0.68
N PRO A 142 -19.42 -14.39 -1.27
CA PRO A 142 -18.14 -14.37 -0.59
C PRO A 142 -17.67 -12.93 -0.35
N PRO A 143 -16.88 -12.67 0.69
CA PRO A 143 -16.37 -11.32 0.99
C PRO A 143 -15.67 -10.64 -0.18
N SER A 144 -15.01 -11.43 -1.05
CA SER A 144 -14.31 -10.93 -2.25
C SER A 144 -15.21 -10.36 -3.35
N SER A 145 -16.51 -10.57 -3.29
CA SER A 145 -17.47 -9.98 -4.24
C SER A 145 -17.73 -8.50 -3.97
N THR A 146 -17.33 -7.98 -2.81
CA THR A 146 -17.45 -6.56 -2.46
C THR A 146 -16.10 -5.86 -2.59
N ASP A 147 -16.13 -4.54 -2.89
CA ASP A 147 -14.91 -3.72 -3.03
C ASP A 147 -14.08 -3.63 -1.75
N LYS A 148 -14.73 -3.73 -0.59
CA LYS A 148 -14.08 -3.69 0.72
C LYS A 148 -13.82 -5.06 1.34
N HIS A 149 -14.25 -6.13 0.68
CA HIS A 149 -14.13 -7.51 1.17
C HIS A 149 -14.71 -7.73 2.58
N ILE A 150 -15.85 -7.10 2.88
CA ILE A 150 -16.57 -7.26 4.15
C ILE A 150 -17.61 -8.36 3.98
N ALA A 151 -17.58 -9.34 4.88
CA ALA A 151 -18.50 -10.48 4.84
C ALA A 151 -19.94 -10.04 5.10
N GLY A 152 -20.88 -10.50 4.26
CA GLY A 152 -22.31 -10.39 4.55
C GLY A 152 -22.74 -11.38 5.65
N LYS A 153 -22.04 -12.49 5.77
CA LYS A 153 -22.27 -13.52 6.77
C LYS A 153 -20.94 -14.01 7.35
N LEU A 154 -20.83 -14.04 8.69
CA LEU A 154 -19.74 -14.62 9.44
C LEU A 154 -20.21 -15.89 10.13
N SER A 155 -19.62 -17.04 9.78
CA SER A 155 -19.88 -18.32 10.42
C SER A 155 -18.76 -18.63 11.41
N LEU A 156 -19.05 -18.62 12.70
CA LEU A 156 -18.07 -18.68 13.78
C LEU A 156 -18.36 -19.83 14.76
N CYS A 157 -17.29 -20.34 15.37
CA CYS A 157 -17.36 -21.21 16.56
C CYS A 157 -16.22 -20.85 17.51
N ILE A 158 -16.27 -21.34 18.75
CA ILE A 158 -15.25 -21.05 19.76
C ILE A 158 -13.90 -21.64 19.36
N GLY A 159 -12.82 -20.87 19.54
CA GLY A 159 -11.47 -21.27 19.15
C GLY A 159 -11.16 -21.13 17.66
N LEU A 160 -12.12 -20.72 16.80
CA LEU A 160 -11.89 -20.53 15.37
C LEU A 160 -10.77 -19.48 15.14
N PRO A 161 -9.76 -19.78 14.32
CA PRO A 161 -8.74 -18.81 13.98
C PRO A 161 -9.30 -17.62 13.20
N VAL A 162 -9.02 -16.41 13.66
CA VAL A 162 -9.45 -15.15 13.02
C VAL A 162 -8.30 -14.16 12.95
N MET A 163 -8.45 -13.14 12.11
CA MET A 163 -7.50 -12.05 11.95
C MET A 163 -8.24 -10.71 11.96
N ILE A 164 -7.73 -9.75 12.72
CA ILE A 164 -8.24 -8.38 12.79
C ILE A 164 -7.91 -7.67 11.47
N ARG A 165 -8.87 -6.93 10.91
CA ARG A 165 -8.74 -6.31 9.58
C ARG A 165 -8.27 -4.87 9.60
N TYR A 166 -8.53 -4.14 10.66
CA TYR A 166 -8.21 -2.72 10.82
C TYR A 166 -7.44 -2.44 12.10
N ASN A 167 -6.82 -1.28 12.16
CA ASN A 167 -6.25 -0.75 13.39
C ASN A 167 -7.37 -0.13 14.22
N TYR A 168 -7.88 -0.87 15.20
CA TYR A 168 -8.93 -0.36 16.11
C TYR A 168 -8.33 0.35 17.31
N ALA A 169 -7.35 -0.29 17.95
CA ALA A 169 -6.70 0.21 19.14
C ALA A 169 -5.28 -0.37 19.21
N THR A 170 -4.30 0.40 18.80
CA THR A 170 -2.90 -0.04 18.71
C THR A 170 -2.30 -0.32 20.09
N GLU A 171 -2.76 0.41 21.10
CA GLU A 171 -2.35 0.31 22.51
C GLU A 171 -2.70 -1.04 23.14
N ILE A 172 -3.75 -1.69 22.68
CA ILE A 172 -4.14 -3.04 23.10
C ILE A 172 -3.94 -4.07 21.98
N CYS A 173 -2.99 -3.81 21.09
CA CYS A 173 -2.59 -4.71 20.01
C CYS A 173 -3.72 -5.08 19.01
N MET A 174 -4.82 -4.34 18.98
CA MET A 174 -5.91 -4.50 18.00
C MET A 174 -5.50 -3.85 16.66
N THR A 175 -4.51 -4.43 16.01
CA THR A 175 -3.93 -3.91 14.77
C THR A 175 -4.27 -4.78 13.56
N ARG A 176 -4.23 -4.16 12.38
CA ARG A 176 -4.46 -4.86 11.13
C ARG A 176 -3.47 -6.03 10.96
N GLY A 177 -4.02 -7.22 10.81
CA GLY A 177 -3.23 -8.43 10.61
C GLY A 177 -2.90 -9.17 11.90
N GLN A 178 -3.27 -8.64 13.09
CA GLN A 178 -3.13 -9.38 14.33
C GLN A 178 -4.02 -10.63 14.27
N GLU A 179 -3.41 -11.78 14.52
CA GLU A 179 -4.07 -13.09 14.56
C GLU A 179 -4.61 -13.36 15.96
N GLY A 180 -5.69 -14.13 16.02
CA GLY A 180 -6.31 -14.53 17.29
C GLY A 180 -7.29 -15.68 17.08
N PHE A 181 -8.01 -15.99 18.15
CA PHE A 181 -9.00 -17.06 18.17
C PHE A 181 -10.32 -16.50 18.74
N VAL A 182 -11.45 -16.94 18.22
CA VAL A 182 -12.74 -16.60 18.75
C VAL A 182 -12.83 -17.11 20.20
N HIS A 183 -12.98 -16.18 21.15
CA HIS A 183 -13.15 -16.50 22.58
C HIS A 183 -14.62 -16.59 22.97
N GLY A 184 -15.46 -15.75 22.36
CA GLY A 184 -16.89 -15.69 22.60
C GLY A 184 -17.53 -14.54 21.84
N TRP A 185 -18.81 -14.33 22.04
CA TRP A 185 -19.56 -13.22 21.42
C TRP A 185 -20.78 -12.82 22.24
N GLN A 186 -21.24 -11.61 21.98
CA GLN A 186 -22.59 -11.13 22.30
C GLN A 186 -23.31 -10.87 20.98
N SER A 187 -24.54 -11.26 20.89
CA SER A 187 -25.37 -11.10 19.70
C SER A 187 -26.72 -10.49 20.03
N LYS A 188 -27.32 -9.88 19.02
CA LYS A 188 -28.66 -9.29 19.10
C LYS A 188 -29.42 -9.56 17.79
N GLN A 189 -30.71 -9.25 17.79
CA GLN A 189 -31.48 -9.22 16.54
C GLN A 189 -31.19 -7.94 15.79
N GLY A 190 -30.92 -8.05 14.50
CA GLY A 190 -30.75 -6.95 13.57
C GLY A 190 -32.09 -6.36 13.10
N SER A 191 -32.01 -5.35 12.23
CA SER A 191 -33.18 -4.59 11.74
C SER A 191 -34.23 -5.46 11.02
N ASN A 192 -33.82 -6.63 10.50
CA ASN A 192 -34.70 -7.56 9.77
C ASN A 192 -34.89 -8.90 10.50
N GLY A 193 -34.66 -8.92 11.83
CA GLY A 193 -34.82 -10.13 12.65
C GLY A 193 -33.69 -11.16 12.56
N GLN A 194 -32.66 -10.92 11.73
CA GLN A 194 -31.48 -11.77 11.63
C GLN A 194 -30.60 -11.65 12.88
N MET A 195 -29.80 -12.69 13.15
CA MET A 195 -28.82 -12.65 14.22
C MET A 195 -27.59 -11.84 13.77
N VAL A 196 -27.27 -10.77 14.50
CA VAL A 196 -26.09 -9.94 14.26
C VAL A 196 -25.16 -9.95 15.46
N LEU A 197 -23.86 -9.78 15.21
CA LEU A 197 -22.88 -9.59 16.29
C LEU A 197 -23.06 -8.19 16.91
N ASP A 198 -23.11 -8.15 18.25
CA ASP A 198 -22.98 -6.93 19.00
C ASP A 198 -21.52 -6.71 19.43
N THR A 199 -20.88 -7.78 19.92
CA THR A 199 -19.47 -7.79 20.29
C THR A 199 -18.87 -9.17 19.98
N LEU A 200 -17.71 -9.22 19.33
CA LEU A 200 -16.92 -10.43 19.19
C LEU A 200 -15.70 -10.33 20.10
N PHE A 201 -15.54 -11.30 21.01
CA PHE A 201 -14.35 -11.41 21.86
C PHE A 201 -13.30 -12.27 21.17
N VAL A 202 -12.11 -11.69 20.95
CA VAL A 202 -10.99 -12.35 20.28
C VAL A 202 -9.82 -12.48 21.23
N LYS A 203 -9.36 -13.71 21.46
CA LYS A 203 -8.10 -13.97 22.18
C LYS A 203 -6.94 -13.81 21.22
N LEU A 204 -6.14 -12.78 21.41
CA LEU A 204 -4.99 -12.46 20.55
C LEU A 204 -3.93 -13.57 20.64
N LYS A 205 -3.37 -13.93 19.50
CA LYS A 205 -2.25 -14.86 19.39
C LYS A 205 -0.94 -14.09 19.49
N GLU A 206 -0.14 -14.37 20.52
CA GLU A 206 1.21 -13.83 20.70
C GLU A 206 1.30 -12.31 20.43
N PRO A 207 0.48 -11.47 21.12
CA PRO A 207 0.56 -10.04 20.93
C PRO A 207 1.94 -9.51 21.39
N PRO A 208 2.46 -8.42 20.78
CA PRO A 208 3.76 -7.84 21.13
C PRO A 208 3.90 -7.48 22.62
N THR A 209 2.81 -7.11 23.25
CA THR A 209 2.71 -6.83 24.69
C THR A 209 1.53 -7.57 25.28
N CYS A 210 1.61 -7.89 26.56
CA CYS A 210 0.47 -8.45 27.29
C CYS A 210 -0.67 -7.43 27.30
N VAL A 211 -1.87 -7.88 26.94
CA VAL A 211 -3.07 -7.04 26.88
C VAL A 211 -4.00 -7.40 28.05
N GLU A 212 -4.37 -6.40 28.82
CA GLU A 212 -5.33 -6.52 29.91
C GLU A 212 -6.46 -5.53 29.70
N VAL A 213 -7.67 -6.05 29.51
CA VAL A 213 -8.90 -5.25 29.41
C VAL A 213 -9.75 -5.55 30.65
N PRO A 214 -10.17 -4.54 31.41
CA PRO A 214 -10.97 -4.76 32.63
C PRO A 214 -12.19 -5.64 32.36
N GLY A 215 -12.33 -6.69 33.16
CA GLY A 215 -13.45 -7.65 33.05
C GLY A 215 -13.30 -8.74 31.99
N LEU A 216 -12.17 -8.76 31.24
CA LEU A 216 -11.87 -9.81 30.26
C LEU A 216 -10.62 -10.60 30.67
N PRO A 217 -10.50 -11.87 30.25
CA PRO A 217 -9.28 -12.63 30.43
C PRO A 217 -8.09 -12.01 29.68
N GLN A 218 -6.88 -12.30 30.11
CA GLN A 218 -5.64 -11.85 29.51
C GLN A 218 -5.58 -12.12 28.00
N ASN A 219 -5.17 -11.10 27.24
CA ASN A 219 -5.08 -11.09 25.78
C ASN A 219 -6.44 -11.28 25.06
N VAL A 220 -7.56 -11.09 25.74
CA VAL A 220 -8.89 -11.07 25.11
C VAL A 220 -9.31 -9.63 24.89
N VAL A 221 -9.71 -9.32 23.66
CA VAL A 221 -10.14 -7.99 23.25
C VAL A 221 -11.55 -8.02 22.64
N PRO A 222 -12.37 -6.97 22.87
CA PRO A 222 -13.68 -6.85 22.24
C PRO A 222 -13.54 -6.20 20.86
N VAL A 223 -14.17 -6.79 19.83
CA VAL A 223 -14.26 -6.22 18.48
C VAL A 223 -15.72 -5.89 18.20
N TYR A 224 -15.99 -4.63 17.93
CA TYR A 224 -17.34 -4.12 17.69
C TYR A 224 -17.63 -4.05 16.18
N PRO A 225 -18.93 -4.13 15.78
CA PRO A 225 -19.33 -3.91 14.40
C PRO A 225 -19.05 -2.46 13.98
N THR A 226 -18.66 -2.30 12.74
CA THR A 226 -18.45 -0.99 12.10
C THR A 226 -19.30 -0.88 10.86
N THR A 227 -19.80 0.34 10.58
CA THR A 227 -20.57 0.60 9.37
C THR A 227 -19.65 1.12 8.28
N THR A 228 -19.62 0.42 7.16
CA THR A 228 -18.76 0.77 6.03
C THR A 228 -19.57 0.80 4.73
N ASN A 229 -19.42 1.88 3.94
CA ASN A 229 -19.99 1.96 2.61
C ASN A 229 -19.26 1.02 1.67
N ILE A 230 -19.98 0.10 1.05
CA ILE A 230 -19.45 -0.89 0.11
C ILE A 230 -20.20 -0.87 -1.20
N SER A 231 -19.55 -1.35 -2.25
CA SER A 231 -20.20 -1.73 -3.50
C SER A 231 -20.19 -3.26 -3.64
N ALA A 232 -21.33 -3.83 -3.95
CA ALA A 232 -21.52 -5.25 -4.24
C ALA A 232 -22.10 -5.44 -5.63
N MET A 233 -21.84 -6.58 -6.26
CA MET A 233 -22.49 -6.99 -7.52
C MET A 233 -23.61 -7.96 -7.17
N LEU A 234 -24.80 -7.73 -7.68
CA LEU A 234 -25.90 -8.69 -7.60
C LEU A 234 -25.75 -9.79 -8.67
N PRO A 235 -26.47 -10.91 -8.56
CA PRO A 235 -26.42 -12.00 -9.54
C PRO A 235 -26.82 -11.60 -10.98
N ASN A 236 -27.52 -10.48 -11.14
CA ASN A 236 -27.90 -9.88 -12.42
C ASN A 236 -26.87 -8.88 -12.98
N ASP A 237 -25.62 -8.88 -12.44
CA ASP A 237 -24.54 -7.95 -12.77
C ASP A 237 -24.82 -6.47 -12.44
N GLU A 238 -25.88 -6.17 -11.71
CA GLU A 238 -26.12 -4.81 -11.23
C GLU A 238 -25.22 -4.48 -10.06
N LYS A 239 -24.59 -3.31 -10.12
CA LYS A 239 -23.72 -2.79 -9.05
C LYS A 239 -24.55 -2.01 -8.04
N PHE A 240 -24.43 -2.41 -6.80
CA PHE A 240 -25.19 -1.91 -5.66
C PHE A 240 -24.31 -1.20 -4.65
N TYR A 241 -24.79 -0.10 -4.08
CA TYR A 241 -24.08 0.66 -3.04
C TYR A 241 -24.89 0.66 -1.75
N ILE A 242 -24.32 0.07 -0.71
CA ILE A 242 -24.97 -0.08 0.60
C ILE A 242 -24.02 0.35 1.72
N ALA A 243 -24.61 0.69 2.86
CA ALA A 243 -23.89 0.80 4.11
C ALA A 243 -24.04 -0.54 4.86
N ARG A 244 -22.94 -1.26 5.02
CA ARG A 244 -22.87 -2.56 5.70
C ARG A 244 -22.33 -2.41 7.10
N THR A 245 -23.09 -2.87 8.09
CA THR A 245 -22.65 -2.96 9.48
C THR A 245 -22.30 -4.40 9.81
N GLN A 246 -21.03 -4.66 10.15
CA GLN A 246 -20.51 -5.98 10.48
C GLN A 246 -19.25 -5.86 11.34
N VAL A 247 -18.96 -6.89 12.13
CA VAL A 247 -17.66 -7.05 12.79
C VAL A 247 -16.61 -7.38 11.75
N GLU A 248 -15.56 -6.57 11.68
CA GLU A 248 -14.55 -6.69 10.63
C GLU A 248 -13.38 -7.59 11.06
N VAL A 249 -13.63 -8.88 11.12
CA VAL A 249 -12.64 -9.93 11.24
C VAL A 249 -12.63 -10.80 9.99
N LEU A 250 -11.51 -11.48 9.75
CA LEU A 250 -11.37 -12.47 8.69
C LEU A 250 -11.09 -13.84 9.32
N VAL A 251 -11.84 -14.86 8.93
CA VAL A 251 -11.48 -16.25 9.22
C VAL A 251 -10.10 -16.52 8.64
N ASN A 252 -9.18 -17.15 9.39
CA ASN A 252 -7.75 -17.13 9.09
C ASN A 252 -7.15 -18.53 8.81
N PHE A 253 -7.77 -19.30 7.94
CA PHE A 253 -7.16 -20.50 7.34
C PHE A 253 -6.47 -20.19 6.02
N ALA A 254 -6.71 -19.01 5.45
CA ALA A 254 -5.99 -18.52 4.29
C ALA A 254 -5.89 -16.99 4.29
N MET A 255 -4.80 -16.50 3.68
CA MET A 255 -4.58 -15.07 3.38
C MET A 255 -3.95 -14.92 2.00
N THR A 256 -4.00 -13.72 1.43
CA THR A 256 -3.28 -13.42 0.19
C THR A 256 -1.80 -13.16 0.47
N ASP A 257 -0.97 -13.23 -0.58
CA ASP A 257 0.45 -12.83 -0.49
C ASP A 257 0.61 -11.40 0.03
N PHE A 258 -0.24 -10.46 -0.43
CA PHE A 258 -0.28 -9.08 0.10
C PHE A 258 -0.63 -9.04 1.60
N GLY A 259 -1.59 -9.84 2.05
CA GLY A 259 -1.98 -9.94 3.45
C GLY A 259 -0.91 -10.56 4.34
N SER A 260 0.05 -11.27 3.77
CA SER A 260 1.17 -11.89 4.47
C SER A 260 2.39 -10.96 4.64
N GLN A 261 2.40 -9.79 3.98
CA GLN A 261 3.52 -8.85 4.07
C GLN A 261 3.73 -8.37 5.50
N GLY A 262 4.99 -8.20 5.90
CA GLY A 262 5.37 -7.79 7.26
C GLY A 262 5.42 -8.93 8.29
N LYS A 263 4.77 -10.07 8.01
CA LYS A 263 4.74 -11.21 8.95
C LYS A 263 6.00 -12.08 8.88
N THR A 264 6.40 -12.63 10.02
CA THR A 264 7.36 -13.75 10.13
C THR A 264 6.58 -14.95 10.65
N ARG A 265 6.75 -16.11 9.99
CA ARG A 265 5.96 -17.30 10.30
C ARG A 265 6.87 -18.47 10.59
N GLN A 266 6.75 -19.04 11.78
CA GLN A 266 7.46 -20.26 12.15
C GLN A 266 7.03 -21.43 11.25
N TRP A 267 5.72 -21.56 11.01
CA TRP A 267 5.11 -22.50 10.08
C TRP A 267 4.45 -21.71 8.96
N ASN A 268 4.95 -21.85 7.75
CA ASN A 268 4.51 -21.11 6.59
C ASN A 268 4.06 -22.05 5.47
N VAL A 269 2.77 -22.07 5.22
CA VAL A 269 2.16 -22.85 4.14
C VAL A 269 1.82 -21.91 2.99
N SER A 270 2.30 -22.23 1.79
CA SER A 270 2.07 -21.41 0.60
C SER A 270 1.55 -22.25 -0.56
N ASP A 271 0.56 -21.72 -1.28
CA ASP A 271 0.13 -22.23 -2.60
C ASP A 271 0.59 -21.26 -3.70
N PRO A 272 1.78 -21.46 -4.28
CA PRO A 272 2.30 -20.56 -5.30
C PRO A 272 1.69 -20.77 -6.69
N ASN A 273 0.85 -21.78 -6.90
CA ASN A 273 0.37 -22.17 -8.23
C ASN A 273 -0.32 -21.04 -9.00
N ASN A 274 -1.07 -20.20 -8.29
CA ASN A 274 -1.83 -19.11 -8.88
C ASN A 274 -1.13 -17.75 -8.72
N LEU A 275 0.04 -17.70 -8.11
CA LEU A 275 0.85 -16.49 -8.00
C LEU A 275 1.45 -16.16 -9.38
N ARG A 276 1.27 -14.92 -9.83
CA ARG A 276 1.56 -14.53 -11.22
C ARG A 276 2.98 -14.01 -11.44
N SER A 277 3.70 -13.66 -10.38
CA SER A 277 5.01 -13.04 -10.47
C SER A 277 6.01 -13.66 -9.52
N HIS A 278 7.31 -13.50 -9.83
CA HIS A 278 8.38 -13.93 -8.93
C HIS A 278 8.38 -13.13 -7.63
N GLN A 279 7.91 -11.86 -7.65
CA GLN A 279 7.75 -11.05 -6.45
C GLN A 279 6.70 -11.65 -5.50
N SER A 280 5.57 -12.13 -6.04
CA SER A 280 4.54 -12.81 -5.23
C SER A 280 5.05 -14.13 -4.65
N TYR A 281 5.81 -14.92 -5.43
CA TYR A 281 6.49 -16.12 -4.93
C TYR A 281 7.46 -15.77 -3.80
N TYR A 282 8.31 -14.76 -4.02
CA TYR A 282 9.24 -14.26 -3.01
C TYR A 282 8.48 -13.79 -1.75
N THR A 283 7.42 -13.00 -1.92
CA THR A 283 6.62 -12.50 -0.81
C THR A 283 6.06 -13.65 0.02
N ALA A 284 5.45 -14.65 -0.61
CA ALA A 284 4.85 -15.78 0.08
C ALA A 284 5.89 -16.65 0.82
N LEU A 285 6.96 -17.04 0.15
CA LEU A 285 7.96 -17.96 0.69
C LEU A 285 8.92 -17.29 1.66
N SER A 286 9.23 -16.00 1.48
CA SER A 286 10.08 -15.24 2.39
C SER A 286 9.44 -14.97 3.77
N ARG A 287 8.17 -15.34 3.98
CA ARG A 287 7.55 -15.28 5.32
C ARG A 287 8.10 -16.33 6.27
N SER A 288 8.66 -17.41 5.75
CA SER A 288 9.21 -18.51 6.53
C SER A 288 10.35 -18.07 7.43
N ALA A 289 10.31 -18.48 8.69
CA ALA A 289 11.43 -18.32 9.62
C ALA A 289 12.53 -19.36 9.34
N THR A 290 12.17 -20.58 8.95
CA THR A 290 13.09 -21.70 8.70
C THR A 290 12.69 -22.52 7.50
N ALA A 291 13.61 -23.28 6.94
CA ALA A 291 13.36 -24.27 5.89
C ALA A 291 12.41 -25.38 6.38
N LYS A 292 12.62 -25.87 7.60
CA LYS A 292 11.75 -26.89 8.23
C LYS A 292 10.31 -26.40 8.38
N GLY A 293 10.12 -25.12 8.67
CA GLY A 293 8.79 -24.50 8.80
C GLY A 293 8.16 -24.13 7.47
N THR A 294 8.84 -24.34 6.34
CA THR A 294 8.33 -23.99 5.00
C THR A 294 7.64 -25.18 4.36
N LEU A 295 6.37 -25.00 3.96
CA LEU A 295 5.62 -26.00 3.22
C LEU A 295 4.99 -25.37 1.98
N ILE A 296 5.21 -25.98 0.84
CA ILE A 296 4.56 -25.66 -0.43
C ILE A 296 3.41 -26.65 -0.61
N LEU A 297 2.18 -26.16 -0.76
CA LEU A 297 1.00 -27.01 -0.72
C LEU A 297 0.96 -28.02 -1.88
N GLN A 298 1.36 -27.56 -3.07
CA GLN A 298 1.37 -28.38 -4.30
C GLN A 298 2.45 -27.91 -5.28
N GLY A 299 2.65 -28.64 -6.37
CA GLY A 299 3.65 -28.30 -7.38
C GLY A 299 3.51 -26.86 -7.88
N PHE A 300 4.61 -26.26 -8.30
CA PHE A 300 4.69 -24.88 -8.79
C PHE A 300 5.40 -24.80 -10.14
N ASN A 301 5.19 -23.71 -10.88
CA ASN A 301 5.82 -23.46 -12.17
C ASN A 301 7.19 -22.77 -12.00
N PRO A 302 8.32 -23.45 -12.22
CA PRO A 302 9.66 -22.85 -12.08
C PRO A 302 9.91 -21.67 -13.03
N LYS A 303 9.24 -21.59 -14.17
CA LYS A 303 9.41 -20.49 -15.13
C LYS A 303 9.06 -19.13 -14.56
N VAL A 304 8.22 -19.08 -13.50
CA VAL A 304 7.87 -17.83 -12.82
C VAL A 304 9.06 -17.24 -12.09
N ILE A 305 9.99 -18.08 -11.58
CA ILE A 305 11.12 -17.67 -10.74
C ILE A 305 12.49 -17.86 -11.41
N THR A 306 12.52 -18.25 -12.70
CA THR A 306 13.74 -18.43 -13.50
C THR A 306 13.72 -17.54 -14.73
N GLY A 307 14.88 -17.39 -15.39
CA GLY A 307 15.03 -16.68 -16.68
C GLY A 307 15.28 -15.17 -16.56
N GLY A 308 15.48 -14.66 -15.36
CA GLY A 308 15.80 -13.25 -15.10
C GLY A 308 14.58 -12.32 -15.06
N CYS A 309 14.70 -11.22 -14.34
CA CYS A 309 13.67 -10.17 -14.30
C CYS A 309 13.66 -9.34 -15.61
N SER A 310 12.59 -8.58 -15.83
CA SER A 310 12.47 -7.69 -16.98
C SER A 310 13.60 -6.66 -17.02
N GLY A 311 13.94 -6.15 -18.22
CA GLY A 311 14.99 -5.16 -18.40
C GLY A 311 14.80 -3.93 -17.53
N ALA A 312 13.57 -3.40 -17.46
CA ALA A 312 13.23 -2.25 -16.62
C ALA A 312 13.43 -2.52 -15.12
N LEU A 313 12.96 -3.66 -14.60
CA LEU A 313 13.13 -4.02 -13.19
C LEU A 313 14.61 -4.28 -12.85
N ARG A 314 15.35 -4.90 -13.76
CA ARG A 314 16.80 -5.13 -13.60
C ARG A 314 17.57 -3.81 -13.54
N GLN A 315 17.21 -2.85 -14.40
CA GLN A 315 17.83 -1.53 -14.40
C GLN A 315 17.50 -0.77 -13.10
N GLU A 316 16.26 -0.84 -12.63
CA GLU A 316 15.86 -0.26 -11.34
C GLU A 316 16.69 -0.82 -10.17
N PHE A 317 16.88 -2.14 -10.10
CA PHE A 317 17.76 -2.74 -9.08
C PHE A 317 19.20 -2.24 -9.18
N ARG A 318 19.74 -2.11 -10.39
CA ARG A 318 21.09 -1.60 -10.63
C ARG A 318 21.25 -0.15 -10.13
N GLU A 319 20.27 0.69 -10.42
CA GLU A 319 20.27 2.08 -9.98
C GLU A 319 20.20 2.18 -8.46
N LEU A 320 19.34 1.37 -7.81
CA LEU A 320 19.27 1.31 -6.36
C LEU A 320 20.59 0.85 -5.72
N GLU A 321 21.28 -0.12 -6.32
CA GLU A 321 22.59 -0.58 -5.83
C GLU A 321 23.67 0.50 -5.94
N LEU A 322 23.68 1.29 -7.04
CA LEU A 322 24.60 2.43 -7.14
C LEU A 322 24.25 3.55 -6.17
N LEU A 323 22.97 3.84 -5.97
CA LEU A 323 22.53 4.84 -4.98
C LEU A 323 22.88 4.44 -3.55
N ASP A 324 22.77 3.16 -3.21
CA ASP A 324 23.23 2.62 -1.92
C ASP A 324 24.73 2.82 -1.72
N GLU A 325 25.53 2.52 -2.75
CA GLU A 325 26.98 2.73 -2.71
C GLU A 325 27.35 4.22 -2.62
N ILE A 326 26.68 5.09 -3.38
CA ILE A 326 26.85 6.53 -3.31
C ILE A 326 26.50 7.05 -1.90
N THR A 327 25.37 6.61 -1.36
CA THR A 327 24.93 6.98 0.00
C THR A 327 25.93 6.51 1.05
N ARG A 328 26.44 5.30 0.94
CA ARG A 328 27.48 4.75 1.81
C ARG A 328 28.79 5.55 1.75
N LEU A 329 29.25 5.89 0.55
CA LEU A 329 30.48 6.67 0.37
C LEU A 329 30.32 8.11 0.88
N ARG A 330 29.15 8.71 0.69
CA ARG A 330 28.81 10.02 1.23
C ARG A 330 28.86 9.99 2.77
N TYR A 331 28.22 9.01 3.39
CA TYR A 331 28.24 8.82 4.83
C TYR A 331 29.64 8.66 5.40
N LEU A 332 30.53 7.96 4.68
CA LEU A 332 31.92 7.73 5.08
C LEU A 332 32.85 8.91 4.76
N GLY A 333 32.36 10.02 4.21
CA GLY A 333 33.18 11.16 3.76
C GLY A 333 34.14 10.82 2.60
N LYS A 334 33.87 9.75 1.84
CA LYS A 334 34.70 9.26 0.74
C LYS A 334 34.15 9.58 -0.66
N LEU A 335 33.00 10.25 -0.74
CA LEU A 335 32.42 10.68 -1.99
C LEU A 335 33.01 12.02 -2.39
N PRO A 336 33.65 12.17 -3.57
CA PRO A 336 34.14 13.47 -4.04
C PRO A 336 33.00 14.47 -4.26
N ALA A 337 33.27 15.74 -4.03
CA ALA A 337 32.29 16.81 -4.22
C ALA A 337 31.76 16.93 -5.66
N ILE A 338 32.50 16.45 -6.65
CA ILE A 338 32.07 16.42 -8.06
C ILE A 338 30.91 15.44 -8.30
N VAL A 339 30.70 14.46 -7.39
CA VAL A 339 29.60 13.51 -7.49
C VAL A 339 28.41 14.08 -6.75
N ASP A 340 27.66 14.92 -7.44
CA ASP A 340 26.45 15.56 -6.93
C ASP A 340 25.34 15.58 -7.99
N GLY A 341 24.08 15.79 -7.58
CA GLY A 341 22.93 15.88 -8.46
C GLY A 341 21.59 15.88 -7.74
N ASP A 342 20.66 16.64 -8.28
CA ASP A 342 19.30 16.82 -7.74
C ASP A 342 18.38 15.63 -8.02
N THR A 343 18.74 14.79 -8.97
CA THR A 343 17.98 13.60 -9.37
C THR A 343 18.87 12.38 -9.37
N ARG A 344 18.25 11.20 -9.25
CA ARG A 344 19.00 9.94 -9.31
C ARG A 344 19.83 9.81 -10.60
N ASN A 345 19.30 10.26 -11.73
CA ASN A 345 20.00 10.15 -13.01
C ASN A 345 21.28 10.99 -13.02
N HIS A 346 21.21 12.23 -12.54
CA HIS A 346 22.38 13.11 -12.48
C HIS A 346 23.45 12.56 -11.54
N ILE A 347 23.08 12.17 -10.33
CA ILE A 347 24.06 11.67 -9.36
C ILE A 347 24.66 10.32 -9.77
N ILE A 348 23.87 9.43 -10.38
CA ILE A 348 24.38 8.17 -10.93
C ILE A 348 25.31 8.43 -12.11
N GLY A 349 24.97 9.38 -13.00
CA GLY A 349 25.83 9.81 -14.11
C GLY A 349 27.18 10.31 -13.61
N ALA A 350 27.19 11.31 -12.72
CA ALA A 350 28.40 11.84 -12.11
C ALA A 350 29.23 10.76 -11.38
N PHE A 351 28.57 9.84 -10.68
CA PHE A 351 29.24 8.72 -10.04
C PHE A 351 29.92 7.78 -11.03
N ARG A 352 29.23 7.42 -12.12
CA ARG A 352 29.77 6.55 -13.19
C ARG A 352 30.90 7.21 -13.96
N GLU A 353 30.86 8.51 -14.20
CA GLU A 353 31.97 9.28 -14.77
C GLU A 353 33.19 9.23 -13.84
N TRP A 354 33.01 9.43 -12.56
CA TRP A 354 34.12 9.40 -11.60
C TRP A 354 34.71 8.01 -11.40
N ARG A 355 33.86 6.98 -11.21
CA ARG A 355 34.30 5.60 -10.90
C ARG A 355 34.60 4.77 -12.12
N GLY A 356 34.13 5.18 -13.28
CA GLY A 356 34.18 4.45 -14.54
C GLY A 356 32.88 3.69 -14.83
N GLU A 357 32.47 3.68 -16.09
CA GLU A 357 31.19 3.09 -16.55
C GLU A 357 31.03 1.60 -16.24
N HIS A 358 32.15 0.89 -16.10
CA HIS A 358 32.18 -0.54 -15.85
C HIS A 358 32.27 -0.90 -14.36
N TYR A 359 32.32 0.10 -13.47
CA TYR A 359 32.37 -0.15 -12.04
C TYR A 359 31.08 -0.80 -11.55
N ILE A 360 31.22 -1.91 -10.83
CA ILE A 360 30.10 -2.65 -10.22
C ILE A 360 30.43 -2.80 -8.73
N PRO A 361 29.59 -2.28 -7.82
CA PRO A 361 29.74 -2.54 -6.39
C PRO A 361 29.80 -4.03 -6.07
N GLN A 362 30.61 -4.41 -5.07
CA GLN A 362 30.76 -5.83 -4.68
C GLN A 362 29.44 -6.47 -4.22
N SER A 363 28.58 -5.66 -3.64
CA SER A 363 27.25 -6.08 -3.14
C SER A 363 26.27 -6.47 -4.23
N VAL A 364 26.50 -6.10 -5.49
CA VAL A 364 25.56 -6.34 -6.58
C VAL A 364 25.42 -7.82 -6.88
N HIS A 365 24.19 -8.32 -6.81
CA HIS A 365 23.89 -9.72 -7.11
C HIS A 365 24.31 -10.11 -8.53
N PRO A 366 24.93 -11.30 -8.76
CA PRO A 366 25.46 -11.69 -10.06
C PRO A 366 24.46 -11.59 -11.22
N SER A 367 23.18 -11.88 -10.97
CA SER A 367 22.13 -11.89 -12.01
C SER A 367 21.75 -10.51 -12.55
N ILE A 368 22.13 -9.44 -11.86
CA ILE A 368 21.83 -8.05 -12.27
C ILE A 368 23.07 -7.26 -12.65
N ARG A 369 24.28 -7.84 -12.55
CA ARG A 369 25.51 -7.19 -13.00
C ARG A 369 25.42 -6.79 -14.46
N TRP A 370 25.98 -5.62 -14.79
CA TRP A 370 26.04 -5.16 -16.18
C TRP A 370 27.32 -5.62 -16.85
N SER A 371 27.23 -5.84 -18.15
CA SER A 371 28.31 -6.33 -19.00
C SER A 371 28.00 -5.99 -20.45
N LYS A 372 28.92 -6.29 -21.37
CA LYS A 372 28.67 -6.13 -22.82
C LYS A 372 27.41 -6.88 -23.31
N ARG A 373 27.07 -8.03 -22.71
CA ARG A 373 25.87 -8.83 -23.07
C ARG A 373 24.58 -8.33 -22.37
N SER A 374 24.71 -7.65 -21.25
CA SER A 374 23.61 -7.05 -20.49
C SER A 374 24.04 -5.63 -20.09
N PRO A 375 24.04 -4.68 -21.04
CA PRO A 375 24.55 -3.34 -20.77
C PRO A 375 23.72 -2.60 -19.73
N TRP A 376 24.33 -1.59 -19.15
CA TRP A 376 23.61 -0.56 -18.41
C TRP A 376 22.65 0.11 -19.40
N LEU A 377 21.38 0.21 -19.01
CA LEU A 377 20.43 0.99 -19.80
C LEU A 377 20.53 2.42 -19.30
N GLU A 378 21.05 3.29 -20.12
CA GLU A 378 20.91 4.70 -19.84
C GLU A 378 19.40 4.98 -19.81
N SER A 379 18.94 5.50 -18.69
CA SER A 379 17.63 6.09 -18.64
C SER A 379 17.62 7.10 -19.80
N GLU A 380 16.72 6.94 -20.76
CA GLU A 380 16.40 8.05 -21.64
C GLU A 380 16.17 9.22 -20.69
N VAL A 381 17.13 10.13 -20.63
CA VAL A 381 16.96 11.44 -20.02
C VAL A 381 15.73 11.92 -20.75
N LEU A 382 14.59 11.88 -20.08
CA LEU A 382 13.42 12.56 -20.55
C LEU A 382 13.84 14.02 -20.54
N ASN A 383 14.42 14.46 -21.68
CA ASN A 383 14.61 15.84 -21.97
C ASN A 383 13.18 16.39 -21.89
N LEU A 384 12.79 16.85 -20.71
CA LEU A 384 11.45 17.37 -20.46
C LEU A 384 11.16 18.47 -21.50
N ASP A 385 12.23 19.18 -21.90
CA ASP A 385 12.18 20.24 -22.89
C ASP A 385 11.89 19.71 -24.30
N GLU A 386 12.53 18.61 -24.74
CA GLU A 386 12.21 17.98 -26.03
C GLU A 386 10.81 17.33 -26.06
N ARG A 387 10.34 16.84 -24.92
CA ARG A 387 8.97 16.28 -24.83
C ARG A 387 7.90 17.35 -24.76
N LEU A 388 8.17 18.47 -24.10
CA LEU A 388 7.31 19.65 -24.11
C LEU A 388 7.24 20.24 -25.51
N GLU A 389 8.37 20.37 -26.21
CA GLU A 389 8.44 20.84 -27.59
C GLU A 389 7.72 19.91 -28.57
N LYS A 390 7.87 18.58 -28.42
CA LYS A 390 7.09 17.60 -29.21
C LYS A 390 5.59 17.66 -28.93
N LEU A 391 5.19 17.91 -27.68
CA LEU A 391 3.79 18.04 -27.29
C LEU A 391 3.17 19.36 -27.77
N GLU A 392 3.93 20.44 -27.75
CA GLU A 392 3.52 21.73 -28.31
C GLU A 392 3.38 21.67 -29.84
N ASN A 393 4.32 21.03 -30.52
CA ASN A 393 4.25 20.79 -31.95
C ASN A 393 3.05 19.91 -32.35
N LEU A 394 2.71 18.89 -31.54
CA LEU A 394 1.51 18.06 -31.74
C LEU A 394 0.21 18.82 -31.46
N LYS A 395 0.19 19.74 -30.49
CA LYS A 395 -0.94 20.63 -30.21
C LYS A 395 -1.15 21.63 -31.35
N GLN A 396 -0.08 22.20 -31.91
CA GLN A 396 -0.15 23.11 -33.06
C GLN A 396 -0.62 22.39 -34.34
N GLN A 397 -0.17 21.15 -34.59
CA GLN A 397 -0.63 20.34 -35.71
C GLN A 397 -2.12 19.95 -35.59
N LYS A 398 -2.60 19.70 -34.37
CA LYS A 398 -4.03 19.44 -34.12
C LYS A 398 -4.86 20.70 -34.31
N LYS A 399 -4.38 21.87 -33.92
CA LYS A 399 -5.05 23.15 -34.11
C LYS A 399 -5.19 23.49 -35.59
N LYS A 400 -4.12 23.30 -36.38
CA LYS A 400 -4.14 23.50 -37.86
C LYS A 400 -5.05 22.50 -38.59
N LYS A 401 -5.27 21.29 -38.06
CA LYS A 401 -6.21 20.31 -38.64
C LYS A 401 -7.70 20.61 -38.31
N THR A 402 -7.96 21.35 -37.24
CA THR A 402 -9.32 21.74 -36.86
C THR A 402 -9.78 23.01 -37.61
N GLU A 403 -8.86 23.89 -38.00
CA GLU A 403 -9.15 25.12 -38.75
C GLU A 403 -9.36 24.89 -40.26
N ASN A 404 -9.03 23.71 -40.78
CA ASN A 404 -9.17 23.35 -42.19
C ASN A 404 -10.33 22.36 -42.49
N LYS A 405 -11.38 22.31 -41.64
CA LYS A 405 -12.62 21.59 -42.00
C LYS A 405 -13.64 22.55 -42.52
N PRO A 406 -14.11 22.40 -43.79
CA PRO A 406 -15.24 23.21 -44.29
C PRO A 406 -16.53 22.82 -43.57
N ASP A 407 -17.32 23.83 -43.23
CA ASP A 407 -18.67 23.71 -42.66
C ASP A 407 -19.58 22.93 -43.61
N ILE A 408 -20.03 21.76 -43.21
CA ILE A 408 -21.14 21.04 -43.86
C ILE A 408 -22.31 21.05 -42.90
N LEU A 409 -23.35 21.81 -43.30
CA LEU A 409 -24.67 21.85 -42.69
C LEU A 409 -25.32 20.43 -42.67
N PRO A 410 -26.07 20.08 -41.64
CA PRO A 410 -26.76 18.80 -41.57
C PRO A 410 -28.05 18.83 -42.36
N THR A 411 -28.17 18.00 -43.39
CA THR A 411 -29.43 17.70 -44.07
C THR A 411 -30.11 16.53 -43.37
N THR A 412 -31.29 16.80 -42.87
CA THR A 412 -32.27 15.83 -42.36
C THR A 412 -32.75 14.92 -43.47
N THR A 413 -32.66 13.59 -43.28
CA THR A 413 -33.52 12.64 -44.00
C THR A 413 -33.82 11.42 -43.10
N GLN A 414 -35.12 11.30 -42.85
CA GLN A 414 -35.78 10.08 -42.34
C GLN A 414 -35.77 8.97 -43.39
N LYS A 415 -35.61 7.72 -42.96
CA LYS A 415 -36.24 6.49 -43.52
C LYS A 415 -35.91 5.33 -42.64
N SER A 416 -36.86 4.76 -41.95
CA SER A 416 -37.80 3.65 -42.23
C SER A 416 -37.20 2.26 -42.30
N TYR A 417 -37.71 1.43 -41.43
CA TYR A 417 -37.69 -0.03 -41.26
C TYR A 417 -37.45 -0.89 -42.49
N GLY A 418 -36.71 -2.00 -42.27
CA GLY A 418 -36.67 -3.15 -43.15
C GLY A 418 -36.02 -4.36 -42.43
N MET A 419 -36.87 -5.32 -42.09
CA MET A 419 -36.52 -6.68 -41.60
C MET A 419 -35.88 -7.52 -42.73
N LEU A 420 -34.98 -8.46 -42.43
CA LEU A 420 -34.95 -9.88 -42.75
C LEU A 420 -33.54 -10.49 -42.91
N ASP A 421 -33.40 -11.62 -42.28
CA ASP A 421 -32.66 -12.85 -42.60
C ASP A 421 -31.12 -12.94 -42.42
N ALA A 422 -30.76 -13.91 -41.56
CA ALA A 422 -29.53 -14.67 -41.54
C ALA A 422 -29.56 -15.72 -42.71
N PRO A 423 -28.50 -16.42 -43.10
CA PRO A 423 -27.46 -17.06 -42.27
C PRO A 423 -26.03 -17.17 -42.85
N ASP A 424 -25.19 -17.76 -42.04
CA ASP A 424 -24.15 -18.76 -42.25
C ASP A 424 -22.65 -18.38 -42.33
N LYS A 425 -21.98 -18.95 -41.34
CA LYS A 425 -20.63 -19.57 -41.26
C LYS A 425 -19.43 -19.01 -42.05
N ASN A 426 -18.37 -18.63 -41.41
CA ASN A 426 -17.16 -19.40 -41.16
C ASN A 426 -15.92 -18.57 -40.86
N THR A 427 -15.18 -19.03 -39.86
CA THR A 427 -13.72 -18.98 -39.69
C THR A 427 -12.96 -17.64 -39.65
N GLY A 428 -12.29 -17.43 -38.52
CA GLY A 428 -11.20 -16.46 -38.44
C GLY A 428 -10.85 -16.04 -37.00
N LYS A 429 -10.05 -16.85 -36.34
CA LYS A 429 -9.41 -16.48 -35.06
C LYS A 429 -8.64 -15.16 -35.20
N ARG A 430 -9.06 -14.12 -34.50
CA ARG A 430 -8.20 -12.99 -34.15
C ARG A 430 -8.25 -12.71 -32.66
N ARG A 431 -7.11 -12.95 -32.01
CA ARG A 431 -6.83 -12.56 -30.63
C ARG A 431 -7.00 -11.04 -30.50
N ARG A 432 -7.93 -10.61 -29.66
CA ARG A 432 -7.98 -9.22 -29.17
C ARG A 432 -7.19 -9.15 -27.87
N SER A 433 -6.03 -8.52 -27.93
CA SER A 433 -5.33 -8.02 -26.76
C SER A 433 -6.10 -6.80 -26.22
N SER A 434 -6.61 -6.90 -25.01
CA SER A 434 -7.21 -5.76 -24.30
C SER A 434 -6.08 -4.86 -23.79
N GLY A 435 -5.75 -3.83 -24.55
CA GLY A 435 -4.88 -2.76 -24.11
C GLY A 435 -5.66 -1.78 -23.23
N TYR A 436 -5.40 -1.78 -21.95
CA TYR A 436 -5.82 -0.68 -21.06
C TYR A 436 -5.05 0.58 -21.45
N ARG A 437 -5.70 1.50 -22.14
CA ARG A 437 -5.20 2.87 -22.31
C ARG A 437 -5.45 3.66 -21.04
N ARG A 438 -4.39 3.85 -20.24
CA ARG A 438 -4.35 4.85 -19.19
C ARG A 438 -4.31 6.23 -19.87
N ARG A 439 -5.32 7.07 -19.62
CA ARG A 439 -5.26 8.49 -19.96
C ARG A 439 -4.42 9.20 -18.91
N GLU A 440 -3.28 9.72 -19.32
CA GLU A 440 -2.47 10.64 -18.52
C GLU A 440 -3.02 12.06 -18.68
N SER A 441 -3.35 12.70 -17.56
CA SER A 441 -3.65 14.13 -17.48
C SER A 441 -2.34 14.88 -17.22
N HIS A 442 -2.01 15.82 -18.10
CA HIS A 442 -0.85 16.69 -17.94
C HIS A 442 -1.26 18.01 -17.27
N HIS A 443 -0.54 18.35 -16.22
CA HIS A 443 -0.58 19.67 -15.58
C HIS A 443 0.76 20.36 -15.67
N ASP A 444 0.72 21.70 -15.80
CA ASP A 444 1.89 22.58 -15.88
C ASP A 444 2.63 22.62 -14.52
N GLU A 445 3.58 21.74 -14.34
CA GLU A 445 4.43 21.63 -13.15
C GLU A 445 5.73 22.47 -13.25
N ALA A 446 5.96 23.16 -14.38
CA ALA A 446 7.25 23.78 -14.65
C ALA A 446 7.54 24.99 -13.74
N SER A 447 6.52 25.77 -13.38
CA SER A 447 6.68 26.97 -12.54
C SER A 447 6.96 26.63 -11.07
N LEU A 448 6.25 25.66 -10.52
CA LEU A 448 6.47 25.19 -9.13
C LEU A 448 7.84 24.50 -8.95
N ARG A 449 8.31 23.77 -9.98
CA ARG A 449 9.61 23.09 -9.94
C ARG A 449 10.80 24.05 -9.97
N LEU A 450 10.68 25.17 -10.66
CA LEU A 450 11.75 26.19 -10.69
C LEU A 450 11.93 26.85 -9.33
N ASP A 451 10.85 27.13 -8.60
CA ASP A 451 10.92 27.72 -7.27
C ASP A 451 11.38 26.73 -6.19
N LEU A 452 10.93 25.49 -6.25
CA LEU A 452 11.43 24.42 -5.37
C LEU A 452 12.89 24.09 -5.65
N LYS A 453 13.33 24.02 -6.93
CA LYS A 453 14.74 23.81 -7.29
C LYS A 453 15.65 24.93 -6.80
N ARG A 454 15.23 26.21 -6.92
CA ARG A 454 16.01 27.34 -6.40
C ARG A 454 16.16 27.30 -4.89
N LYS A 455 15.18 26.76 -4.15
CA LYS A 455 15.18 26.67 -2.69
C LYS A 455 15.96 25.46 -2.16
N PHE A 456 16.09 24.37 -2.93
CA PHE A 456 16.78 23.14 -2.50
C PHE A 456 18.29 23.13 -2.79
N ASN A 457 18.81 23.94 -3.71
CA ASN A 457 20.21 23.92 -4.16
C ASN A 457 21.21 24.64 -3.25
N GLN A 458 20.86 24.97 -2.01
CA GLN A 458 21.77 25.64 -1.05
C GLN A 458 21.97 24.79 0.23
N TYR A 459 22.16 23.49 0.10
CA TYR A 459 22.54 22.67 1.25
C TYR A 459 24.04 22.74 1.49
N HIS A 460 24.44 23.37 2.60
CA HIS A 460 25.76 23.20 3.19
C HIS A 460 25.80 21.86 3.94
N PRO A 461 26.91 21.08 3.86
CA PRO A 461 27.05 19.85 4.62
C PRO A 461 26.97 20.15 6.12
N LEU A 462 26.26 19.29 6.85
CA LEU A 462 26.18 19.32 8.32
C LEU A 462 27.60 19.30 8.91
N PRO A 463 27.91 20.14 9.93
CA PRO A 463 29.15 20.04 10.66
C PRO A 463 29.28 18.66 11.31
N HIS A 464 30.49 18.12 11.31
CA HIS A 464 30.86 16.84 11.87
C HIS A 464 30.27 16.62 13.27
N ALA A 465 29.23 15.80 13.37
CA ALA A 465 28.79 15.21 14.63
C ALA A 465 29.28 13.76 14.65
N GLU A 466 30.43 13.57 15.24
CA GLU A 466 30.82 12.27 15.79
C GLU A 466 29.84 11.94 16.90
N HIS A 467 29.29 10.72 16.85
CA HIS A 467 28.32 10.12 17.76
C HIS A 467 26.86 10.61 17.66
N TYR A 468 26.06 9.89 16.86
CA TYR A 468 24.74 9.34 17.27
C TYR A 468 24.09 8.57 16.12
N ILE A 469 23.99 7.27 16.29
CA ILE A 469 23.43 6.28 15.35
C ILE A 469 21.94 5.99 15.67
N THR A 470 21.23 6.93 16.22
CA THR A 470 19.77 6.81 16.36
C THR A 470 19.10 7.92 15.56
N PRO A 471 18.20 7.61 14.62
CA PRO A 471 17.41 8.67 13.98
C PRO A 471 16.67 9.45 15.08
N ILE A 472 16.93 10.76 15.15
CA ILE A 472 16.24 11.63 16.08
C ILE A 472 14.79 11.74 15.58
N GLY A 473 13.85 11.29 16.37
CA GLY A 473 12.41 11.36 16.08
C GLY A 473 11.61 11.19 17.37
N CYS A 474 10.35 11.56 17.34
CA CYS A 474 9.45 11.42 18.47
C CYS A 474 9.14 9.94 18.74
N ARG A 475 9.22 9.54 20.02
CA ARG A 475 8.71 8.24 20.46
C ARG A 475 7.18 8.31 20.52
N TRP A 476 6.56 7.26 20.03
CA TRP A 476 5.10 7.15 20.05
C TRP A 476 4.55 7.15 21.48
N SER A 477 3.48 7.91 21.73
CA SER A 477 2.71 7.89 22.96
C SER A 477 1.26 8.34 22.70
N GLU A 478 0.29 7.71 23.34
CA GLU A 478 -1.11 8.14 23.37
C GLU A 478 -1.68 8.55 21.98
N ASN A 479 -1.60 7.68 21.00
CA ASN A 479 -2.09 7.91 19.64
C ASN A 479 -1.39 9.07 18.89
N SER A 480 -0.11 9.32 19.16
CA SER A 480 0.67 10.39 18.54
C SER A 480 1.08 10.15 17.09
N CYS A 481 0.78 8.99 16.50
CA CYS A 481 1.34 8.58 15.19
C CYS A 481 1.14 9.62 14.07
N ALA A 482 -0.02 10.26 13.97
CA ALA A 482 -0.26 11.31 12.97
C ALA A 482 0.60 12.56 13.20
N TYR A 483 0.85 12.89 14.47
CA TYR A 483 1.72 14.00 14.86
C TYR A 483 3.20 13.65 14.67
N ASP A 484 3.62 12.43 15.03
CA ASP A 484 5.01 11.98 14.90
C ASP A 484 5.48 12.00 13.43
N VAL A 485 4.60 11.58 12.52
CA VAL A 485 4.84 11.58 11.06
C VAL A 485 5.01 13.01 10.51
N ILE A 486 4.41 14.01 11.13
CA ILE A 486 4.49 15.40 10.71
C ILE A 486 5.63 16.14 11.43
N VAL A 487 5.69 16.02 12.76
CA VAL A 487 6.66 16.78 13.58
C VAL A 487 8.09 16.33 13.31
N THR A 488 8.33 15.02 13.15
CA THR A 488 9.69 14.50 12.93
C THR A 488 10.33 15.01 11.63
N PRO A 489 9.71 14.95 10.45
CA PRO A 489 10.26 15.52 9.23
C PRO A 489 10.45 17.03 9.29
N ILE A 490 9.51 17.77 9.90
CA ILE A 490 9.62 19.22 10.05
C ILE A 490 10.78 19.57 10.97
N PHE A 491 10.98 18.82 12.06
CA PHE A 491 12.12 18.99 12.95
C PHE A 491 13.44 18.73 12.22
N LEU A 492 13.55 17.65 11.45
CA LEU A 492 14.76 17.34 10.66
C LEU A 492 15.02 18.41 9.59
N LEU A 493 13.97 18.91 8.94
CA LEU A 493 14.05 20.01 7.99
C LEU A 493 14.56 21.29 8.69
N TRP A 494 13.99 21.62 9.84
CA TRP A 494 14.43 22.77 10.65
C TRP A 494 15.89 22.63 11.12
N CYS A 495 16.32 21.45 11.54
CA CYS A 495 17.71 21.18 11.90
C CYS A 495 18.68 21.38 10.73
N SER A 496 18.25 21.19 9.48
CA SER A 496 19.10 21.37 8.31
C SER A 496 19.53 22.82 8.06
N ASP A 497 18.67 23.78 8.40
CA ASP A 497 18.96 25.24 8.35
C ASP A 497 17.96 25.98 9.24
N ARG A 498 18.33 26.13 10.54
CA ARG A 498 17.43 26.65 11.57
C ARG A 498 16.95 28.07 11.30
N GLU A 499 17.88 28.95 10.87
CA GLU A 499 17.54 30.34 10.60
C GLU A 499 16.61 30.51 9.42
N ARG A 500 16.90 29.78 8.35
CA ARG A 500 16.08 29.77 7.14
C ARG A 500 14.69 29.28 7.43
N TRP A 501 14.57 28.07 7.98
CA TRP A 501 13.27 27.45 8.19
C TRP A 501 12.43 28.15 9.24
N SER A 502 13.05 28.68 10.31
CA SER A 502 12.32 29.51 11.26
C SER A 502 11.77 30.78 10.60
N ARG A 503 12.50 31.38 9.68
CA ARG A 503 12.06 32.57 8.92
C ARG A 503 10.92 32.18 7.95
N GLU A 504 11.05 31.08 7.23
CA GLU A 504 10.00 30.63 6.29
C GLU A 504 8.70 30.25 7.04
N PHE A 505 8.78 29.55 8.16
CA PHE A 505 7.60 29.25 8.97
C PHE A 505 6.93 30.50 9.56
N ARG A 506 7.70 31.50 10.00
CA ARG A 506 7.15 32.80 10.46
C ARG A 506 6.49 33.59 9.33
N ARG A 507 6.98 33.48 8.11
CA ARG A 507 6.37 34.12 6.93
C ARG A 507 4.97 33.60 6.61
N THR A 508 4.61 32.40 7.05
CA THR A 508 3.26 31.89 6.87
C THR A 508 2.22 32.60 7.73
N ASN A 509 2.65 33.43 8.69
CA ASN A 509 1.79 34.10 9.67
C ASN A 509 0.87 33.13 10.44
N ASN A 510 1.34 31.89 10.63
CA ASN A 510 0.60 30.79 11.26
C ASN A 510 1.09 30.58 12.70
N ALA A 511 0.26 30.98 13.67
CA ALA A 511 0.59 30.88 15.09
C ALA A 511 0.87 29.44 15.56
N ILE A 512 0.30 28.43 14.90
CA ILE A 512 0.52 27.01 15.21
C ILE A 512 1.91 26.58 14.73
N ALA A 513 2.29 26.98 13.53
CA ALA A 513 3.62 26.72 12.97
C ALA A 513 4.71 27.41 13.79
N GLU A 514 4.49 28.66 14.18
CA GLU A 514 5.42 29.41 15.05
C GLU A 514 5.62 28.71 16.40
N ARG A 515 4.55 28.26 17.05
CA ARG A 515 4.63 27.54 18.33
C ARG A 515 5.36 26.21 18.21
N LEU A 516 5.21 25.50 17.10
CA LEU A 516 5.98 24.29 16.85
C LEU A 516 7.47 24.58 16.73
N ILE A 517 7.84 25.63 16.01
CA ILE A 517 9.25 26.08 15.89
C ILE A 517 9.81 26.54 17.24
N ASP A 518 9.05 27.29 18.04
CA ASP A 518 9.44 27.62 19.40
C ASP A 518 9.68 26.40 20.28
N GLY A 519 8.85 25.33 20.08
CA GLY A 519 9.07 24.04 20.72
C GLY A 519 10.40 23.39 20.35
N PHE A 520 10.84 23.52 19.08
CA PHE A 520 12.13 23.01 18.63
C PHE A 520 13.31 23.78 19.23
N TYR A 521 13.22 25.13 19.36
CA TYR A 521 14.23 25.92 20.07
C TYR A 521 14.31 25.53 21.55
N ARG A 522 13.19 25.34 22.22
CA ARG A 522 13.15 24.88 23.62
C ARG A 522 13.76 23.48 23.80
N TYR A 523 13.55 22.58 22.84
CA TYR A 523 14.21 21.28 22.80
C TYR A 523 15.73 21.42 22.67
N GLU A 524 16.20 22.29 21.77
CA GLU A 524 17.64 22.55 21.59
C GLU A 524 18.32 23.16 22.82
N MET A 525 17.58 24.01 23.55
CA MET A 525 18.07 24.63 24.82
C MET A 525 17.99 23.65 26.01
N GLY A 526 17.41 22.47 25.83
CA GLY A 526 17.26 21.49 26.89
C GLY A 526 16.06 21.72 27.82
N ASP A 527 15.19 22.69 27.52
CA ASP A 527 14.02 23.05 28.33
C ASP A 527 12.87 22.01 28.20
N THR A 528 12.85 21.24 27.13
CA THR A 528 11.83 20.21 26.87
C THR A 528 12.41 19.06 26.05
N SER A 529 11.73 17.89 26.02
CA SER A 529 12.05 16.84 25.06
C SER A 529 11.37 17.10 23.72
N LEU A 530 11.77 16.39 22.65
CA LEU A 530 11.11 16.48 21.35
C LEU A 530 9.65 16.01 21.43
N GLU A 531 9.38 14.99 22.26
CA GLU A 531 8.03 14.55 22.58
C GLU A 531 7.24 15.64 23.32
N GLY A 532 7.88 16.39 24.22
CA GLY A 532 7.27 17.52 24.90
C GLY A 532 6.85 18.62 23.92
N ALA A 533 7.72 18.99 22.98
CA ALA A 533 7.40 19.95 21.91
C ALA A 533 6.24 19.45 21.02
N ARG A 534 6.22 18.17 20.65
CA ARG A 534 5.11 17.53 19.94
C ARG A 534 3.81 17.60 20.75
N ASP A 535 3.84 17.28 22.03
CA ASP A 535 2.65 17.22 22.87
C ASP A 535 2.10 18.63 23.14
N ASP A 536 2.94 19.66 23.23
CA ASP A 536 2.51 21.05 23.27
C ASP A 536 1.78 21.43 21.96
N PHE A 537 2.32 21.03 20.82
CA PHE A 537 1.67 21.19 19.53
C PHE A 537 0.32 20.44 19.45
N ARG A 538 0.23 19.21 19.98
CA ARG A 538 -1.04 18.46 20.07
C ARG A 538 -2.08 19.19 20.89
N ARG A 539 -1.70 19.77 22.03
CA ARG A 539 -2.61 20.57 22.89
C ARG A 539 -3.14 21.80 22.15
N LEU A 540 -2.30 22.45 21.36
CA LEU A 540 -2.73 23.59 20.54
C LEU A 540 -3.79 23.17 19.52
N ILE A 541 -3.57 22.08 18.78
CA ILE A 541 -4.53 21.56 17.81
C ILE A 541 -5.81 21.12 18.50
N ALA A 542 -5.74 20.45 19.66
CA ALA A 542 -6.91 20.04 20.44
C ALA A 542 -7.76 21.24 20.91
N GLY A 543 -7.17 22.38 21.13
CA GLY A 543 -7.84 23.64 21.52
C GLY A 543 -8.54 24.39 20.37
N LEU A 544 -8.38 23.96 19.13
CA LEU A 544 -9.07 24.57 17.98
C LEU A 544 -10.57 24.26 17.98
N PRO A 545 -11.42 25.10 17.36
CA PRO A 545 -12.82 24.74 17.09
C PRO A 545 -12.89 23.40 16.32
N ASN A 546 -13.62 22.44 16.87
CA ASN A 546 -13.70 21.05 16.39
C ASN A 546 -12.38 20.25 16.59
N GLY A 547 -11.49 20.67 17.45
CA GLY A 547 -10.25 19.97 17.79
C GLY A 547 -10.50 18.60 18.42
N ALA A 548 -9.80 17.55 17.97
CA ALA A 548 -9.85 16.24 18.62
C ALA A 548 -9.17 16.35 20.01
N PRO A 549 -9.78 15.83 21.09
CA PRO A 549 -9.17 15.83 22.42
C PRO A 549 -7.78 15.20 22.41
N PHE A 550 -6.90 15.69 23.28
CA PHE A 550 -5.56 15.14 23.46
C PHE A 550 -5.65 13.64 23.78
N GLY A 551 -4.81 12.82 23.15
CA GLY A 551 -4.81 11.37 23.30
C GLY A 551 -5.77 10.63 22.36
N ASN A 552 -6.68 11.31 21.67
CA ASN A 552 -7.55 10.66 20.69
C ASN A 552 -6.81 10.39 19.37
N TYR A 553 -7.29 9.36 18.67
CA TYR A 553 -6.84 9.05 17.31
C TYR A 553 -7.20 10.20 16.36
N THR A 554 -6.26 10.59 15.52
CA THR A 554 -6.47 11.61 14.49
C THR A 554 -5.79 11.22 13.18
N THR A 555 -6.14 11.88 12.08
CA THR A 555 -5.53 11.67 10.77
C THR A 555 -4.39 12.65 10.53
N ILE A 556 -3.47 12.29 9.62
CA ILE A 556 -2.41 13.19 9.16
C ILE A 556 -2.99 14.48 8.58
N GLU A 557 -4.08 14.37 7.79
CA GLU A 557 -4.80 15.50 7.22
C GLU A 557 -5.26 16.49 8.30
N TYR A 558 -5.84 15.98 9.38
CA TYR A 558 -6.29 16.79 10.50
C TYR A 558 -5.15 17.56 11.19
N VAL A 559 -3.96 16.99 11.25
CA VAL A 559 -2.76 17.64 11.83
C VAL A 559 -2.13 18.64 10.85
N CYS A 560 -2.08 18.30 9.56
CA CYS A 560 -1.48 19.14 8.53
C CYS A 560 -2.29 20.41 8.24
N THR A 561 -3.62 20.29 8.16
CA THR A 561 -4.48 21.40 7.75
C THR A 561 -4.27 22.67 8.59
N PRO A 562 -4.35 22.64 9.95
CA PRO A 562 -4.11 23.84 10.74
C PRO A 562 -2.64 24.29 10.76
N LEU A 563 -1.69 23.36 10.61
CA LEU A 563 -0.25 23.68 10.63
C LEU A 563 0.21 24.37 9.36
N LEU A 564 -0.35 23.98 8.19
CA LEU A 564 0.05 24.50 6.89
C LEU A 564 -0.86 25.62 6.37
N ARG A 565 -1.89 25.99 7.13
CA ARG A 565 -2.78 27.09 6.77
C ARG A 565 -2.00 28.41 6.79
N SER A 566 -2.02 29.14 5.68
CA SER A 566 -1.30 30.41 5.50
C SER A 566 -2.26 31.48 4.98
N GLU A 567 -2.01 32.74 5.34
CA GLU A 567 -2.71 33.88 4.76
C GLU A 567 -2.26 34.16 3.32
N THR A 568 -1.12 33.60 2.92
CA THR A 568 -0.60 33.65 1.55
C THR A 568 -0.82 32.33 0.85
N VAL A 569 -1.30 32.38 -0.38
CA VAL A 569 -1.50 31.17 -1.22
C VAL A 569 -0.16 30.48 -1.41
N VAL A 570 -0.01 29.26 -0.90
CA VAL A 570 1.19 28.43 -1.00
C VAL A 570 1.08 27.44 -2.16
N SER A 571 -0.14 27.07 -2.58
CA SER A 571 -0.37 26.21 -3.74
C SER A 571 -1.60 26.62 -4.54
N GLU A 572 -1.50 26.52 -5.85
CA GLU A 572 -2.62 26.69 -6.77
C GLU A 572 -2.96 25.34 -7.40
N MET A 573 -4.23 24.93 -7.35
CA MET A 573 -4.69 23.72 -8.00
C MET A 573 -5.48 24.07 -9.27
N PHE A 574 -5.02 23.50 -10.40
CA PHE A 574 -5.68 23.59 -11.68
C PHE A 574 -6.28 22.25 -12.07
N TYR A 575 -7.57 22.24 -12.35
CA TYR A 575 -8.26 21.08 -12.90
C TYR A 575 -8.68 21.34 -14.34
N GLN A 576 -8.38 20.42 -15.23
CA GLN A 576 -8.88 20.44 -16.61
C GLN A 576 -9.66 19.16 -16.86
N CYS A 577 -10.94 19.28 -17.20
CA CYS A 577 -11.73 18.13 -17.63
C CYS A 577 -11.41 17.72 -19.08
N SER A 578 -11.86 16.53 -19.49
CA SER A 578 -11.65 16.00 -20.84
C SER A 578 -12.24 16.88 -21.97
N ASN A 579 -13.14 17.80 -21.63
CA ASN A 579 -13.77 18.75 -22.58
C ASN A 579 -13.07 20.11 -22.61
N GLY A 580 -11.92 20.26 -21.95
CA GLY A 580 -11.12 21.49 -21.99
C GLY A 580 -11.55 22.59 -21.01
N HIS A 581 -12.52 22.34 -20.11
CA HIS A 581 -12.88 23.30 -19.08
C HIS A 581 -11.82 23.35 -18.00
N TYR A 582 -11.41 24.55 -17.61
CA TYR A 582 -10.49 24.81 -16.51
C TYR A 582 -11.28 25.21 -15.27
N VAL A 583 -10.95 24.60 -14.14
CA VAL A 583 -11.35 25.07 -12.82
C VAL A 583 -10.08 25.43 -12.06
N HIS A 584 -9.97 26.68 -11.67
CA HIS A 584 -8.90 27.20 -10.83
C HIS A 584 -9.44 27.29 -9.41
N HIS A 585 -8.90 26.49 -8.50
CA HIS A 585 -9.18 26.60 -7.08
C HIS A 585 -7.98 27.27 -6.41
N LEU A 586 -8.19 28.43 -5.88
CA LEU A 586 -7.36 29.05 -4.86
C LEU A 586 -7.89 28.53 -3.54
N ASP A 587 -7.34 27.43 -3.05
CA ASP A 587 -7.65 26.92 -1.71
C ASP A 587 -6.65 27.52 -0.73
N ASP A 588 -7.16 28.10 0.36
CA ASP A 588 -6.36 28.55 1.51
C ASP A 588 -5.70 27.37 2.26
N CYS A 589 -5.73 26.18 1.72
CA CYS A 589 -5.23 24.95 2.34
C CYS A 589 -4.03 24.40 1.58
N ASP A 590 -2.86 24.53 2.16
CA ASP A 590 -1.55 24.33 1.55
C ASP A 590 -1.03 22.89 1.65
N ALA A 591 -1.87 21.95 2.04
CA ALA A 591 -1.51 20.55 2.09
C ALA A 591 -1.92 19.83 0.81
N LEU A 592 -0.96 19.34 0.02
CA LEU A 592 -1.18 18.44 -1.11
C LEU A 592 -1.61 17.07 -0.58
N PHE A 593 -2.89 16.88 -0.33
CA PHE A 593 -3.45 15.58 0.00
C PHE A 593 -3.73 14.79 -1.28
N PHE A 594 -2.86 13.83 -1.58
CA PHE A 594 -3.13 12.85 -2.62
C PHE A 594 -4.14 11.81 -2.13
N ASN A 595 -5.40 12.17 -2.17
CA ASN A 595 -6.46 11.18 -2.01
C ASN A 595 -6.62 10.43 -3.34
N GLY A 596 -6.05 9.22 -3.47
CA GLY A 596 -6.02 8.42 -4.69
C GLY A 596 -7.38 7.95 -5.20
N LYS A 597 -8.46 8.67 -4.89
CA LYS A 597 -9.85 8.33 -5.24
C LYS A 597 -10.66 9.46 -5.87
N LYS A 598 -10.08 10.54 -6.29
CA LYS A 598 -10.79 11.48 -7.16
C LYS A 598 -10.30 11.32 -8.58
N SER A 599 -10.80 10.28 -9.28
CA SER A 599 -10.99 10.39 -10.73
C SER A 599 -12.21 11.33 -10.92
N ILE A 600 -11.95 12.50 -11.40
CA ILE A 600 -12.96 13.39 -11.97
C ILE A 600 -13.43 12.83 -13.30
#